data_cf91499011a02130d2b15fda4dcd110b
#
_entry.id   cf91499011a02130d2b15fda4dcd110b
#
_cell.length_a   1.000
_cell.length_b   1.000
_cell.length_c   1.000
_cell.angle_alpha   90.00
_cell.angle_beta   90.00
_cell.angle_gamma   90.00
#
_symmetry.space_group_name_H-M   'P 1'
#
loop_
_entity.id
_entity.type
_entity.pdbx_description
1 polymer ?
#
loop_
_entity_poly.entity_id
_entity_poly.type
_entity_poly.pdbx_seq_one_letter_code
_entity_poly.pdbx_strand_id
1 'polypeptide(L)'
;MTVTPPTTAGAPRTEGMNFYTRKWVRPEDLNANGTLFGGSLLRWIDEEAAIYAIIQLGNHRVVTKLISEIDFRASAREGDLIEMGLIATHFGRTSLTMKAVVRNMITRKSILSIDRIVFVGVDEHGCAIPHGYSTITYDRDRMPQPRSEECGAGADA
;
A
#
# COMPACT_ATOMS: atom_id res chain seq x y z
N MET A 1 35.98 11.61 -23.01
CA MET A 1 34.78 10.86 -22.58
C MET A 1 34.01 11.73 -21.60
N THR A 2 32.98 12.36 -22.08
CA THR A 2 32.08 13.18 -21.24
C THR A 2 31.10 12.24 -20.54
N VAL A 3 31.28 12.05 -19.26
CA VAL A 3 30.30 11.31 -18.44
C VAL A 3 29.10 12.24 -18.23
N THR A 4 27.99 11.93 -18.86
CA THR A 4 26.72 12.61 -18.61
C THR A 4 26.31 12.30 -17.16
N PRO A 5 26.06 13.31 -16.31
CA PRO A 5 25.58 13.04 -14.96
C PRO A 5 24.23 12.32 -15.03
N PRO A 6 23.93 11.40 -14.09
CA PRO A 6 22.66 10.72 -14.07
C PRO A 6 21.54 11.77 -13.94
N THR A 7 20.56 11.68 -14.80
CA THR A 7 19.33 12.47 -14.72
C THR A 7 18.74 12.28 -13.34
N THR A 8 18.67 13.35 -12.58
CA THR A 8 18.02 13.36 -11.27
C THR A 8 16.57 12.97 -11.51
N ALA A 9 16.23 11.73 -11.18
CA ALA A 9 14.85 11.28 -11.23
C ALA A 9 14.03 12.24 -10.37
N GLY A 10 13.10 12.95 -10.97
CA GLY A 10 12.25 13.91 -10.29
C GLY A 10 11.53 13.27 -9.10
N ALA A 11 11.11 14.07 -8.13
CA ALA A 11 10.30 13.58 -7.01
C ALA A 11 9.06 12.83 -7.55
N PRO A 12 8.64 11.72 -6.89
CA PRO A 12 7.48 10.96 -7.35
C PRO A 12 6.22 11.83 -7.34
N ARG A 13 5.39 11.66 -8.37
CA ARG A 13 4.13 12.40 -8.49
C ARG A 13 3.15 11.91 -7.44
N THR A 14 2.64 12.83 -6.62
CA THR A 14 1.70 12.57 -5.51
C THR A 14 0.34 13.21 -5.74
N GLU A 15 0.08 13.74 -6.94
CA GLU A 15 -1.19 14.39 -7.27
C GLU A 15 -2.37 13.43 -7.09
N GLY A 16 -3.41 13.89 -6.39
CA GLY A 16 -4.59 13.08 -6.05
C GLY A 16 -4.36 11.99 -5.00
N MET A 17 -3.16 11.90 -4.44
CA MET A 17 -2.79 10.89 -3.45
C MET A 17 -3.03 11.42 -2.03
N ASN A 18 -3.72 10.62 -1.23
CA ASN A 18 -3.93 10.91 0.18
C ASN A 18 -2.95 10.11 1.04
N PHE A 19 -2.36 10.78 2.03
CA PHE A 19 -1.39 10.20 2.97
C PHE A 19 -2.07 9.97 4.32
N TYR A 20 -2.89 8.94 4.41
CA TYR A 20 -3.62 8.62 5.64
C TYR A 20 -2.81 7.78 6.62
N THR A 21 -1.91 6.96 6.12
CA THR A 21 -1.16 6.02 6.93
C THR A 21 0.12 6.65 7.42
N ARG A 22 0.32 6.54 8.72
CA ARG A 22 1.50 7.04 9.42
C ARG A 22 2.14 5.92 10.22
N LYS A 23 3.46 5.90 10.23
CA LYS A 23 4.24 4.97 11.02
C LYS A 23 5.35 5.71 11.76
N TRP A 24 5.59 5.31 12.97
CA TRP A 24 6.73 5.76 13.76
C TRP A 24 7.82 4.70 13.68
N VAL A 25 9.01 5.06 13.23
CA VAL A 25 10.13 4.10 13.13
C VAL A 25 10.63 3.79 14.54
N ARG A 26 10.47 2.54 14.94
CA ARG A 26 10.84 2.04 16.28
C ARG A 26 12.16 1.26 16.22
N PRO A 27 12.83 1.03 17.36
CA PRO A 27 14.06 0.25 17.41
C PRO A 27 13.96 -1.13 16.75
N GLU A 28 12.83 -1.82 16.93
CA GLU A 28 12.57 -3.15 16.34
C GLU A 28 12.40 -3.14 14.82
N ASP A 29 12.20 -1.98 14.22
CA ASP A 29 12.04 -1.83 12.78
C ASP A 29 13.36 -1.62 12.03
N LEU A 30 14.49 -1.54 12.77
CA LEU A 30 15.79 -1.21 12.24
C LEU A 30 16.57 -2.45 11.78
N ASN A 31 17.42 -2.23 10.77
CA ASN A 31 18.45 -3.19 10.37
C ASN A 31 19.75 -2.98 11.18
N ALA A 32 20.76 -3.80 10.90
CA ALA A 32 22.05 -3.73 11.57
C ALA A 32 22.79 -2.39 11.36
N ASN A 33 22.42 -1.60 10.36
CA ASN A 33 22.99 -0.29 10.08
C ASN A 33 22.31 0.85 10.85
N GLY A 34 21.29 0.54 11.67
CA GLY A 34 20.51 1.54 12.41
C GLY A 34 19.52 2.34 11.54
N THR A 35 19.15 1.81 10.38
CA THR A 35 18.15 2.40 9.50
C THR A 35 16.96 1.46 9.34
N LEU A 36 15.82 2.01 8.93
CA LEU A 36 14.60 1.22 8.70
C LEU A 36 14.89 0.04 7.77
N PHE A 37 14.55 -1.15 8.25
CA PHE A 37 14.71 -2.38 7.48
C PHE A 37 13.74 -2.38 6.29
N GLY A 38 14.28 -2.60 5.08
CA GLY A 38 13.49 -2.58 3.85
C GLY A 38 12.30 -3.54 3.86
N GLY A 39 12.48 -4.73 4.45
CA GLY A 39 11.40 -5.71 4.60
C GLY A 39 10.27 -5.23 5.50
N SER A 40 10.57 -4.50 6.57
CA SER A 40 9.54 -3.89 7.43
C SER A 40 8.74 -2.84 6.66
N LEU A 41 9.41 -2.01 5.88
CA LEU A 41 8.76 -1.00 5.06
C LEU A 41 7.87 -1.63 3.99
N LEU A 42 8.34 -2.67 3.31
CA LEU A 42 7.56 -3.39 2.30
C LEU A 42 6.33 -4.06 2.89
N ARG A 43 6.44 -4.64 4.08
CA ARG A 43 5.30 -5.18 4.81
C ARG A 43 4.24 -4.12 5.06
N TRP A 44 4.63 -2.94 5.55
CA TRP A 44 3.69 -1.84 5.79
C TRP A 44 3.01 -1.38 4.50
N ILE A 45 3.74 -1.32 3.40
CA ILE A 45 3.19 -0.94 2.09
C ILE A 45 2.19 -2.00 1.60
N ASP A 46 2.52 -3.27 1.71
CA ASP A 46 1.63 -4.36 1.29
C ASP A 46 0.33 -4.39 2.09
N GLU A 47 0.41 -4.20 3.41
CA GLU A 47 -0.76 -4.09 4.30
C GLU A 47 -1.64 -2.90 3.89
N GLU A 48 -1.07 -1.72 3.68
CA GLU A 48 -1.83 -0.53 3.29
C GLU A 48 -2.42 -0.65 1.89
N ALA A 49 -1.67 -1.23 0.96
CA ALA A 49 -2.15 -1.49 -0.39
C ALA A 49 -3.32 -2.49 -0.40
N ALA A 50 -3.27 -3.50 0.47
CA ALA A 50 -4.38 -4.43 0.66
C ALA A 50 -5.62 -3.72 1.21
N ILE A 51 -5.46 -2.90 2.25
CA ILE A 51 -6.57 -2.11 2.83
C ILE A 51 -7.17 -1.18 1.77
N TYR A 52 -6.33 -0.48 1.02
CA TYR A 52 -6.77 0.39 -0.06
C TYR A 52 -7.54 -0.40 -1.13
N ALA A 53 -7.04 -1.56 -1.53
CA ALA A 53 -7.72 -2.43 -2.50
C ALA A 53 -9.09 -2.92 -1.99
N ILE A 54 -9.19 -3.30 -0.71
CA ILE A 54 -10.46 -3.68 -0.08
C ILE A 54 -11.49 -2.56 -0.20
N ILE A 55 -11.10 -1.33 0.11
CA ILE A 55 -11.98 -0.16 0.04
C ILE A 55 -12.40 0.13 -1.40
N GLN A 56 -11.47 0.03 -2.35
CA GLN A 56 -11.75 0.33 -3.76
C GLN A 56 -12.59 -0.74 -4.46
N LEU A 57 -12.38 -2.00 -4.10
CA LEU A 57 -13.03 -3.15 -4.75
C LEU A 57 -14.25 -3.69 -3.99
N GLY A 58 -14.46 -3.27 -2.76
CA GLY A 58 -15.58 -3.73 -1.93
C GLY A 58 -15.51 -5.23 -1.58
N ASN A 59 -14.31 -5.78 -1.48
CA ASN A 59 -14.09 -7.21 -1.23
C ASN A 59 -12.99 -7.40 -0.18
N HIS A 60 -13.29 -8.15 0.88
CA HIS A 60 -12.30 -8.51 1.91
C HIS A 60 -11.18 -9.42 1.39
N ARG A 61 -11.47 -10.18 0.35
CA ARG A 61 -10.53 -11.15 -0.23
C ARG A 61 -9.81 -10.53 -1.40
N VAL A 62 -8.73 -9.84 -1.10
CA VAL A 62 -7.80 -9.32 -2.09
C VAL A 62 -6.45 -9.98 -1.91
N VAL A 63 -5.76 -10.23 -3.00
CA VAL A 63 -4.43 -10.84 -2.99
C VAL A 63 -3.46 -9.97 -3.79
N THR A 64 -2.24 -9.84 -3.29
CA THR A 64 -1.15 -9.18 -3.98
C THR A 64 -0.73 -10.05 -5.15
N LYS A 65 -0.81 -9.52 -6.36
CA LYS A 65 -0.40 -10.22 -7.58
C LYS A 65 0.98 -9.80 -8.05
N LEU A 66 1.30 -8.52 -7.93
CA LEU A 66 2.55 -7.97 -8.43
C LEU A 66 2.93 -6.72 -7.65
N ILE A 67 4.21 -6.63 -7.35
CA ILE A 67 4.88 -5.39 -6.93
C ILE A 67 6.01 -5.17 -7.93
N SER A 68 6.01 -4.03 -8.62
CA SER A 68 7.04 -3.68 -9.60
C SER A 68 8.37 -3.31 -8.92
N GLU A 69 9.29 -2.79 -9.69
CA GLU A 69 10.54 -2.24 -9.18
C GLU A 69 10.30 -1.24 -8.05
N ILE A 70 11.15 -1.34 -7.04
CA ILE A 70 11.10 -0.50 -5.85
C ILE A 70 12.27 0.44 -5.90
N ASP A 71 11.98 1.73 -5.92
CA ASP A 71 12.98 2.78 -5.93
C ASP A 71 13.18 3.30 -4.50
N PHE A 72 14.24 2.83 -3.83
CA PHE A 72 14.67 3.31 -2.52
C PHE A 72 15.52 4.57 -2.69
N ARG A 73 15.01 5.71 -2.26
CA ARG A 73 15.64 7.03 -2.45
C ARG A 73 16.38 7.53 -1.22
N ALA A 74 15.91 7.19 -0.04
CA ALA A 74 16.49 7.63 1.22
C ALA A 74 16.24 6.61 2.33
N SER A 75 17.10 6.61 3.33
CA SER A 75 16.92 5.86 4.56
C SER A 75 16.03 6.60 5.54
N ALA A 76 15.32 5.87 6.37
CA ALA A 76 14.70 6.39 7.58
C ALA A 76 15.41 5.86 8.81
N ARG A 77 15.38 6.63 9.89
CA ARG A 77 16.07 6.33 11.15
C ARG A 77 15.05 6.17 12.28
N GLU A 78 15.52 5.63 13.40
CA GLU A 78 14.73 5.58 14.62
C GLU A 78 14.15 6.96 14.97
N GLY A 79 12.87 6.99 15.31
CA GLY A 79 12.15 8.21 15.67
C GLY A 79 11.58 8.99 14.48
N ASP A 80 11.92 8.64 13.24
CA ASP A 80 11.31 9.27 12.07
C ASP A 80 9.82 8.94 11.99
N LEU A 81 9.06 9.93 11.57
CA LEU A 81 7.64 9.79 11.23
C LEU A 81 7.50 9.62 9.72
N ILE A 82 6.91 8.51 9.33
CA ILE A 82 6.71 8.15 7.93
C ILE A 82 5.23 8.27 7.60
N GLU A 83 4.92 8.78 6.43
CA GLU A 83 3.59 8.71 5.85
C GLU A 83 3.60 8.01 4.51
N MET A 84 2.53 7.28 4.23
CA MET A 84 2.35 6.51 3.00
C MET A 84 1.11 7.00 2.26
N GLY A 85 1.26 7.18 0.97
CA GLY A 85 0.18 7.52 0.07
C GLY A 85 0.04 6.47 -1.02
N LEU A 86 -1.20 6.18 -1.35
CA LEU A 86 -1.59 5.24 -2.41
C LEU A 86 -2.62 5.90 -3.32
N ILE A 87 -2.57 5.56 -4.59
CA ILE A 87 -3.60 5.96 -5.54
C ILE A 87 -3.76 4.89 -6.63
N ALA A 88 -5.01 4.54 -6.90
CA ALA A 88 -5.34 3.67 -8.02
C ALA A 88 -5.02 4.36 -9.35
N THR A 89 -4.41 3.62 -10.24
CA THR A 89 -4.05 4.09 -11.58
C THR A 89 -4.81 3.37 -12.67
N HIS A 90 -5.30 2.16 -12.40
CA HIS A 90 -6.07 1.39 -13.37
C HIS A 90 -6.99 0.38 -12.67
N PHE A 91 -8.22 0.29 -13.13
CA PHE A 91 -9.18 -0.73 -12.74
C PHE A 91 -9.30 -1.74 -13.89
N GLY A 92 -8.79 -2.95 -13.68
CA GLY A 92 -9.01 -4.08 -14.58
C GLY A 92 -10.36 -4.76 -14.30
N ARG A 93 -10.63 -5.86 -14.95
CA ARG A 93 -11.87 -6.62 -14.72
C ARG A 93 -11.93 -7.23 -13.31
N THR A 94 -10.83 -7.82 -12.87
CA THR A 94 -10.69 -8.48 -11.55
C THR A 94 -9.62 -7.82 -10.68
N SER A 95 -8.86 -6.87 -11.23
CA SER A 95 -7.66 -6.32 -10.63
C SER A 95 -7.76 -4.82 -10.39
N LEU A 96 -6.94 -4.35 -9.46
CA LEU A 96 -6.67 -2.94 -9.20
C LEU A 96 -5.18 -2.72 -9.29
N THR A 97 -4.77 -1.77 -10.12
CA THR A 97 -3.39 -1.29 -10.18
C THR A 97 -3.29 0.04 -9.44
N MET A 98 -2.30 0.18 -8.60
CA MET A 98 -2.05 1.39 -7.83
C MET A 98 -0.56 1.70 -7.77
N LYS A 99 -0.22 2.91 -7.41
CA LYS A 99 1.13 3.32 -7.05
C LYS A 99 1.20 3.74 -5.59
N ALA A 100 2.39 3.64 -5.01
CA ALA A 100 2.64 4.02 -3.64
C ALA A 100 3.84 4.98 -3.56
N VAL A 101 3.75 5.91 -2.63
CA VAL A 101 4.84 6.80 -2.24
C VAL A 101 4.96 6.80 -0.73
N VAL A 102 6.18 6.63 -0.26
CA VAL A 102 6.53 6.72 1.15
C VAL A 102 7.48 7.89 1.34
N ARG A 103 7.19 8.74 2.30
CA ARG A 103 8.01 9.90 2.60
C ARG A 103 8.10 10.18 4.10
N ASN A 104 9.13 10.89 4.50
CA ASN A 104 9.20 11.46 5.83
C ASN A 104 8.12 12.53 5.97
N MET A 105 7.29 12.40 6.99
CA MET A 105 6.14 13.31 7.20
C MET A 105 6.58 14.75 7.51
N ILE A 106 7.71 14.92 8.19
CA ILE A 106 8.19 16.25 8.63
C ILE A 106 8.97 16.94 7.52
N THR A 107 9.95 16.23 6.94
CA THR A 107 10.85 16.82 5.92
C THR A 107 10.29 16.76 4.50
N ARG A 108 9.26 15.95 4.29
CA ARG A 108 8.67 15.65 2.96
C ARG A 108 9.62 14.91 2.03
N LYS A 109 10.77 14.49 2.51
CA LYS A 109 11.74 13.74 1.71
C LYS A 109 11.20 12.36 1.34
N SER A 110 11.22 12.05 0.07
CA SER A 110 10.81 10.73 -0.44
C SER A 110 11.78 9.65 0.03
N ILE A 111 11.25 8.58 0.58
CA ILE A 111 11.99 7.41 1.06
C ILE A 111 11.94 6.31 0.02
N LEU A 112 10.75 6.05 -0.52
CA LEU A 112 10.50 4.97 -1.46
C LEU A 112 9.33 5.31 -2.38
N SER A 113 9.39 4.84 -3.61
CA SER A 113 8.25 4.83 -4.52
C SER A 113 8.12 3.49 -5.23
N ILE A 114 6.89 3.11 -5.53
CA ILE A 114 6.54 1.94 -6.32
C ILE A 114 5.51 2.39 -7.35
N ASP A 115 5.84 2.24 -8.63
CA ASP A 115 4.99 2.73 -9.71
C ASP A 115 3.80 1.81 -9.99
N ARG A 116 3.93 0.52 -9.65
CA ARG A 116 2.88 -0.44 -9.92
C ARG A 116 2.78 -1.53 -8.87
N ILE A 117 1.67 -1.54 -8.15
CA ILE A 117 1.24 -2.61 -7.27
C ILE A 117 -0.10 -3.11 -7.83
N VAL A 118 -0.25 -4.42 -8.00
CA VAL A 118 -1.47 -5.02 -8.52
C VAL A 118 -2.09 -5.93 -7.48
N PHE A 119 -3.34 -5.67 -7.14
CA PHE A 119 -4.18 -6.54 -6.33
C PHE A 119 -5.29 -7.14 -7.18
N VAL A 120 -5.72 -8.34 -6.82
CA VAL A 120 -6.83 -9.06 -7.45
C VAL A 120 -7.85 -9.42 -6.39
N GLY A 121 -9.12 -9.13 -6.67
CA GLY A 121 -10.24 -9.61 -5.86
C GLY A 121 -10.50 -11.09 -6.16
N VAL A 122 -10.64 -11.89 -5.12
CA VAL A 122 -10.88 -13.32 -5.23
C VAL A 122 -12.10 -13.75 -4.43
N ASP A 123 -12.67 -14.89 -4.79
CA ASP A 123 -13.74 -15.53 -4.04
C ASP A 123 -13.20 -16.37 -2.86
N GLU A 124 -14.07 -17.09 -2.20
CA GLU A 124 -13.74 -17.97 -1.07
C GLU A 124 -12.80 -19.14 -1.46
N HIS A 125 -12.73 -19.48 -2.73
CA HIS A 125 -11.85 -20.52 -3.27
C HIS A 125 -10.53 -19.98 -3.84
N GLY A 126 -10.33 -18.65 -3.76
CA GLY A 126 -9.14 -18.00 -4.32
C GLY A 126 -9.19 -17.75 -5.82
N CYS A 127 -10.33 -17.93 -6.46
CA CYS A 127 -10.53 -17.64 -7.87
C CYS A 127 -10.82 -16.16 -8.09
N ALA A 128 -10.19 -15.55 -9.10
CA ALA A 128 -10.41 -14.16 -9.44
C ALA A 128 -11.87 -13.88 -9.83
N ILE A 129 -12.44 -12.82 -9.28
CA ILE A 129 -13.82 -12.41 -9.56
C ILE A 129 -13.88 -10.96 -10.02
N PRO A 130 -14.79 -10.63 -10.96
CA PRO A 130 -15.02 -9.25 -11.38
C PRO A 130 -15.50 -8.38 -10.23
N HIS A 131 -15.01 -7.15 -10.14
CA HIS A 131 -15.44 -6.18 -9.12
C HIS A 131 -16.45 -5.15 -9.63
N GLY A 132 -16.50 -4.87 -10.93
CA GLY A 132 -17.47 -3.96 -11.54
C GLY A 132 -17.17 -2.47 -11.37
N TYR A 133 -16.05 -2.09 -10.78
CA TYR A 133 -15.69 -0.69 -10.57
C TYR A 133 -14.68 -0.19 -11.60
N SER A 134 -14.76 1.10 -11.92
CA SER A 134 -13.88 1.76 -12.91
C SER A 134 -13.30 3.09 -12.43
N THR A 135 -13.73 3.58 -11.27
CA THR A 135 -13.33 4.88 -10.71
C THR A 135 -12.94 4.76 -9.25
N ILE A 136 -12.08 5.66 -8.79
CA ILE A 136 -11.68 5.76 -7.39
C ILE A 136 -12.87 6.20 -6.54
N THR A 137 -13.03 5.58 -5.37
CA THR A 137 -13.85 6.14 -4.29
C THR A 137 -12.98 6.75 -3.20
N TYR A 138 -13.44 7.87 -2.66
CA TYR A 138 -12.85 8.53 -1.48
C TYR A 138 -13.73 8.37 -0.24
N ASP A 139 -14.87 7.72 -0.42
CA ASP A 139 -15.88 7.48 0.61
C ASP A 139 -15.81 6.02 1.11
N ARG A 140 -16.80 5.63 1.89
CA ARG A 140 -16.97 4.27 2.39
C ARG A 140 -18.15 3.54 1.74
N ASP A 141 -18.54 3.97 0.55
CA ASP A 141 -19.69 3.48 -0.20
C ASP A 141 -19.54 2.04 -0.71
N ARG A 142 -18.28 1.55 -0.80
CA ARG A 142 -17.94 0.19 -1.25
C ARG A 142 -17.46 -0.72 -0.12
N MET A 143 -17.58 -0.30 1.12
CA MET A 143 -17.11 -1.13 2.24
C MET A 143 -17.80 -2.48 2.21
N PRO A 144 -17.03 -3.59 2.29
CA PRO A 144 -17.63 -4.91 2.37
C PRO A 144 -18.48 -5.05 3.62
N GLN A 145 -19.49 -5.92 3.54
CA GLN A 145 -20.34 -6.20 4.70
C GLN A 145 -19.47 -6.78 5.84
N PRO A 146 -19.79 -6.47 7.11
CA PRO A 146 -19.15 -7.11 8.25
C PRO A 146 -19.20 -8.63 8.09
N ARG A 147 -18.13 -9.31 8.48
CA ARG A 147 -18.20 -10.77 8.60
C ARG A 147 -19.30 -11.08 9.62
N SER A 148 -20.25 -11.96 9.24
CA SER A 148 -21.22 -12.46 10.19
C SER A 148 -20.44 -13.07 11.38
N GLU A 149 -20.63 -12.52 12.57
CA GLU A 149 -20.24 -13.23 13.77
C GLU A 149 -21.04 -14.52 13.73
N GLU A 150 -20.37 -15.65 13.57
CA GLU A 150 -20.97 -16.91 13.93
C GLU A 150 -21.28 -16.77 15.42
N CYS A 151 -22.56 -16.59 15.71
CA CYS A 151 -23.05 -16.60 17.06
C CYS A 151 -22.65 -17.97 17.64
N GLY A 152 -21.57 -18.00 18.40
CA GLY A 152 -21.18 -19.18 19.13
C GLY A 152 -22.37 -19.56 19.97
N ALA A 153 -22.99 -20.68 19.64
CA ALA A 153 -24.05 -21.26 20.46
C ALA A 153 -23.52 -21.39 21.89
N GLY A 154 -24.03 -20.53 22.77
CA GLY A 154 -23.77 -20.66 24.19
C GLY A 154 -24.17 -22.06 24.60
N ALA A 155 -23.20 -22.82 25.01
CA ALA A 155 -23.48 -24.05 25.73
C ALA A 155 -24.11 -23.66 27.06
N ASP A 156 -25.42 -23.74 27.14
CA ASP A 156 -26.11 -23.81 28.41
C ASP A 156 -25.69 -25.09 29.10
N ALA A 157 -25.06 -24.92 30.24
CA ALA A 157 -24.95 -25.96 31.23
C ALA A 157 -25.75 -25.57 32.45
#